data_4320015e35b68fbaafed8ddccba413f1
#
_entry.id   4320015e35b68fbaafed8ddccba413f1
#
_cell.length_a   1.000
_cell.length_b   1.000
_cell.length_c   1.000
_cell.angle_alpha   90.00
_cell.angle_beta   90.00
_cell.angle_gamma   90.00
#
_symmetry.space_group_name_H-M   'P 1'
#
loop_
_entity.id
_entity.type
_entity.pdbx_description
1 polymer ?
#
loop_
_entity_poly.entity_id
_entity_poly.type
_entity_poly.pdbx_seq_one_letter_code
_entity_poly.pdbx_strand_id
1 'polypeptide(L)'
;SRTEGLGYKQIEDNLLIFGDEEPFDLEIGGFYKHKKGSEPHVTSPVTVLKLQKAVRSGDRDEWNKYLESLEERENVQIRDLFTLPENNKIITSNDKEYSLEEIYKKFTVSSMSLGALSEEAHQALAIAMNRLGAKSGSGEGGEDPERYGTEKNSKIKQIASGRFGVTPDYLASAEE
;
A
#
# COMPACT_ATOMS: atom_id res chain seq x y z
N SER A 1 -22.17 -20.20 -7.47
CA SER A 1 -22.08 -18.89 -6.85
C SER A 1 -22.67 -17.83 -7.80
N ARG A 2 -23.11 -16.68 -7.27
CA ARG A 2 -23.62 -15.58 -8.09
C ARG A 2 -22.54 -14.88 -8.93
N THR A 3 -21.28 -15.09 -8.56
CA THR A 3 -20.12 -14.47 -9.19
C THR A 3 -19.39 -15.41 -10.13
N GLU A 4 -19.96 -16.59 -10.38
CA GLU A 4 -19.23 -17.68 -11.02
C GLU A 4 -17.88 -17.96 -10.34
N GLY A 5 -17.23 -18.99 -10.70
CA GLY A 5 -15.97 -19.38 -10.08
C GLY A 5 -15.60 -20.79 -10.47
N LEU A 6 -14.42 -21.24 -10.08
CA LEU A 6 -13.96 -22.60 -10.34
C LEU A 6 -14.91 -23.61 -9.69
N GLY A 7 -15.46 -24.51 -10.49
CA GLY A 7 -16.20 -25.67 -9.98
C GLY A 7 -15.25 -26.76 -9.50
N TYR A 8 -15.79 -27.69 -8.72
CA TYR A 8 -15.00 -28.83 -8.18
C TYR A 8 -14.27 -29.60 -9.29
N LYS A 9 -14.91 -29.79 -10.44
CA LYS A 9 -14.30 -30.49 -11.58
C LYS A 9 -13.07 -29.76 -12.11
N GLN A 10 -13.11 -28.44 -12.23
CA GLN A 10 -11.98 -27.64 -12.69
C GLN A 10 -10.82 -27.67 -11.69
N ILE A 11 -11.14 -27.72 -10.38
CA ILE A 11 -10.12 -27.88 -9.34
C ILE A 11 -9.48 -29.26 -9.43
N GLU A 12 -10.29 -30.30 -9.62
CA GLU A 12 -9.83 -31.68 -9.81
C GLU A 12 -8.94 -31.81 -11.07
N ASP A 13 -9.41 -31.29 -12.21
CA ASP A 13 -8.66 -31.32 -13.47
C ASP A 13 -7.31 -30.59 -13.31
N ASN A 14 -7.26 -29.45 -12.63
CA ASN A 14 -6.01 -28.76 -12.34
C ASN A 14 -5.07 -29.58 -11.43
N LEU A 15 -5.62 -30.24 -10.40
CA LEU A 15 -4.82 -31.09 -9.51
C LEU A 15 -4.25 -32.31 -10.26
N LEU A 16 -5.01 -32.90 -11.19
CA LEU A 16 -4.56 -34.00 -12.00
C LEU A 16 -3.44 -33.61 -12.97
N ILE A 17 -3.54 -32.43 -13.59
CA ILE A 17 -2.48 -31.87 -14.44
C ILE A 17 -1.16 -31.75 -13.66
N PHE A 18 -1.22 -31.23 -12.43
CA PHE A 18 -0.04 -31.08 -11.58
C PHE A 18 0.42 -32.39 -10.92
N GLY A 19 -0.50 -33.35 -10.73
CA GLY A 19 -0.22 -34.60 -10.04
C GLY A 19 0.51 -35.63 -10.90
N ASP A 20 0.42 -35.52 -12.23
CA ASP A 20 1.05 -36.43 -13.18
C ASP A 20 2.48 -36.00 -13.58
N GLU A 21 2.90 -34.80 -13.18
CA GLU A 21 4.24 -34.28 -13.46
C GLU A 21 5.21 -34.61 -12.31
N GLU A 22 6.43 -34.99 -12.65
CA GLU A 22 7.49 -35.12 -11.65
C GLU A 22 7.72 -33.76 -10.97
N PRO A 23 7.90 -33.73 -9.63
CA PRO A 23 8.01 -32.46 -8.88
C PRO A 23 9.12 -31.51 -9.37
N PHE A 24 10.11 -32.04 -10.08
CA PHE A 24 11.23 -31.27 -10.64
C PHE A 24 10.92 -30.67 -12.02
N ASP A 25 9.92 -31.17 -12.72
CA ASP A 25 9.50 -30.72 -14.04
C ASP A 25 8.39 -29.68 -13.97
N LEU A 26 7.77 -29.50 -12.80
CA LEU A 26 6.82 -28.42 -12.56
C LEU A 26 7.53 -27.08 -12.74
N GLU A 27 7.07 -26.29 -13.69
CA GLU A 27 7.47 -24.89 -13.78
C GLU A 27 7.04 -24.17 -12.50
N ILE A 28 7.99 -24.03 -11.58
CA ILE A 28 7.80 -23.17 -10.43
C ILE A 28 7.84 -21.74 -10.95
N GLY A 29 6.67 -21.24 -11.37
CA GLY A 29 6.50 -19.88 -11.85
C GLY A 29 6.89 -18.85 -10.80
N GLY A 30 7.16 -17.63 -11.21
CA GLY A 30 7.49 -16.52 -10.34
C GLY A 30 6.31 -15.95 -9.54
N PHE A 31 5.30 -16.75 -9.21
CA PHE A 31 4.06 -16.29 -8.59
C PHE A 31 4.28 -15.57 -7.24
N TYR A 32 5.13 -16.14 -6.38
CA TYR A 32 5.46 -15.53 -5.08
C TYR A 32 6.78 -14.77 -5.07
N LYS A 33 7.71 -15.14 -5.94
CA LYS A 33 9.01 -14.50 -6.06
C LYS A 33 9.25 -14.12 -7.52
N HIS A 34 9.77 -12.92 -7.72
CA HIS A 34 10.18 -12.51 -9.05
C HIS A 34 11.21 -13.49 -9.61
N LYS A 35 10.94 -14.02 -10.80
CA LYS A 35 11.86 -14.86 -11.59
C LYS A 35 11.96 -14.26 -12.99
N LYS A 36 13.18 -14.13 -13.50
CA LYS A 36 13.40 -13.59 -14.85
C LYS A 36 12.72 -14.49 -15.88
N GLY A 37 11.89 -13.91 -16.74
CA GLY A 37 11.16 -14.64 -17.80
C GLY A 37 9.87 -15.32 -17.34
N SER A 38 9.44 -15.13 -16.09
CA SER A 38 8.13 -15.56 -15.60
C SER A 38 7.17 -14.35 -15.43
N GLU A 39 6.08 -14.55 -14.72
CA GLU A 39 5.04 -13.54 -14.54
C GLU A 39 5.59 -12.18 -14.12
N PRO A 40 5.08 -11.09 -14.73
CA PRO A 40 5.44 -9.75 -14.33
C PRO A 40 4.87 -9.43 -12.95
N HIS A 41 5.67 -8.74 -12.13
CA HIS A 41 5.26 -8.28 -10.81
C HIS A 41 5.13 -6.76 -10.79
N VAL A 42 4.11 -6.25 -10.07
CA VAL A 42 3.97 -4.79 -9.83
C VAL A 42 5.25 -4.22 -9.23
N THR A 43 5.83 -4.95 -8.30
CA THR A 43 7.06 -4.57 -7.61
C THR A 43 8.20 -5.47 -8.09
N SER A 44 8.83 -5.09 -9.19
CA SER A 44 9.99 -5.80 -9.73
C SER A 44 11.28 -5.40 -9.00
N PRO A 45 12.33 -6.22 -9.02
CA PRO A 45 13.63 -5.83 -8.47
C PRO A 45 14.17 -4.53 -9.07
N VAL A 46 13.94 -4.28 -10.35
CA VAL A 46 14.36 -3.05 -11.03
C VAL A 46 13.62 -1.84 -10.47
N THR A 47 12.31 -1.94 -10.32
CA THR A 47 11.46 -0.87 -9.74
C THR A 47 11.90 -0.55 -8.31
N VAL A 48 12.15 -1.58 -7.49
CA VAL A 48 12.62 -1.41 -6.11
C VAL A 48 13.98 -0.71 -6.06
N LEU A 49 14.94 -1.12 -6.90
CA LEU A 49 16.26 -0.50 -6.93
C LEU A 49 16.19 0.98 -7.35
N LYS A 50 15.38 1.30 -8.37
CA LYS A 50 15.17 2.70 -8.80
C LYS A 50 14.54 3.54 -7.69
N LEU A 51 13.51 3.00 -6.99
CA LEU A 51 12.91 3.69 -5.86
C LEU A 51 13.92 3.95 -4.74
N GLN A 52 14.68 2.91 -4.34
CA GLN A 52 15.68 3.05 -3.29
C GLN A 52 16.76 4.09 -3.66
N LYS A 53 17.18 4.11 -4.91
CA LYS A 53 18.15 5.08 -5.40
C LYS A 53 17.60 6.50 -5.31
N ALA A 54 16.39 6.73 -5.81
CA ALA A 54 15.71 8.02 -5.75
C ALA A 54 15.55 8.54 -4.32
N VAL A 55 15.07 7.68 -3.40
CA VAL A 55 14.87 8.05 -1.99
C VAL A 55 16.19 8.36 -1.29
N ARG A 56 17.24 7.55 -1.52
CA ARG A 56 18.54 7.75 -0.87
C ARG A 56 19.30 8.98 -1.38
N SER A 57 19.18 9.28 -2.68
CA SER A 57 19.84 10.44 -3.28
C SER A 57 19.09 11.75 -3.03
N GLY A 58 17.77 11.70 -2.88
CA GLY A 58 16.91 12.87 -2.89
C GLY A 58 16.88 13.60 -4.24
N ASP A 59 17.38 12.96 -5.29
CA ASP A 59 17.52 13.53 -6.63
C ASP A 59 16.22 13.41 -7.41
N ARG A 60 15.75 14.52 -7.96
CA ARG A 60 14.53 14.59 -8.78
C ARG A 60 14.64 13.77 -10.06
N ASP A 61 15.81 13.71 -10.68
CA ASP A 61 16.01 12.94 -11.90
C ASP A 61 15.95 11.44 -11.64
N GLU A 62 16.46 10.98 -10.50
CA GLU A 62 16.33 9.58 -10.09
C GLU A 62 14.87 9.23 -9.75
N TRP A 63 14.13 10.18 -9.20
CA TRP A 63 12.69 10.02 -8.99
C TRP A 63 11.93 9.90 -10.31
N ASN A 64 12.23 10.73 -11.30
CA ASN A 64 11.61 10.66 -12.62
C ASN A 64 11.90 9.31 -13.30
N LYS A 65 13.13 8.80 -13.25
CA LYS A 65 13.49 7.47 -13.75
C LYS A 65 12.71 6.34 -13.06
N TYR A 66 12.40 6.51 -11.78
CA TYR A 66 11.52 5.58 -11.08
C TYR A 66 10.09 5.64 -11.62
N LEU A 67 9.52 6.83 -11.82
CA LEU A 67 8.18 7.01 -12.38
C LEU A 67 8.08 6.43 -13.80
N GLU A 68 9.04 6.72 -14.68
CA GLU A 68 9.12 6.14 -16.02
C GLU A 68 9.07 4.60 -15.97
N SER A 69 9.76 3.99 -15.01
CA SER A 69 9.74 2.53 -14.88
C SER A 69 8.41 1.93 -14.43
N LEU A 70 7.53 2.74 -13.85
CA LEU A 70 6.17 2.33 -13.53
C LEU A 70 5.25 2.41 -14.74
N GLU A 71 5.48 3.39 -15.62
CA GLU A 71 4.71 3.57 -16.85
C GLU A 71 5.07 2.51 -17.91
N GLU A 72 6.34 2.14 -18.00
CA GLU A 72 6.86 1.15 -18.95
C GLU A 72 6.54 -0.31 -18.58
N ARG A 73 6.06 -0.57 -17.38
CA ARG A 73 5.75 -1.94 -16.94
C ARG A 73 4.52 -2.50 -17.64
N GLU A 74 4.48 -3.81 -17.80
CA GLU A 74 3.30 -4.51 -18.25
C GLU A 74 2.11 -4.35 -17.28
N ASN A 75 0.90 -4.42 -17.82
CA ASN A 75 -0.32 -4.40 -17.01
C ASN A 75 -0.43 -5.69 -16.21
N VAL A 76 -0.36 -5.61 -14.89
CA VAL A 76 -0.42 -6.76 -13.98
C VAL A 76 -1.61 -6.71 -13.02
N GLN A 77 -2.30 -5.59 -12.96
CA GLN A 77 -3.48 -5.40 -12.11
C GLN A 77 -4.65 -4.89 -12.93
N ILE A 78 -5.87 -5.24 -12.52
CA ILE A 78 -7.10 -4.78 -13.19
C ILE A 78 -7.14 -3.25 -13.29
N ARG A 79 -6.66 -2.52 -12.28
CA ARG A 79 -6.60 -1.05 -12.29
C ARG A 79 -5.72 -0.49 -13.42
N ASP A 80 -4.71 -1.24 -13.87
CA ASP A 80 -3.82 -0.82 -14.96
C ASP A 80 -4.54 -0.78 -16.32
N LEU A 81 -5.73 -1.39 -16.41
CA LEU A 81 -6.61 -1.37 -17.58
C LEU A 81 -7.56 -0.17 -17.59
N PHE A 82 -7.63 0.59 -16.49
CA PHE A 82 -8.49 1.76 -16.42
C PHE A 82 -7.76 3.00 -16.91
N THR A 83 -8.46 3.81 -17.66
CA THR A 83 -8.02 5.13 -18.08
C THR A 83 -8.96 6.19 -17.51
N LEU A 84 -8.42 7.36 -17.20
CA LEU A 84 -9.29 8.49 -16.88
C LEU A 84 -9.99 8.95 -18.16
N PRO A 85 -11.28 9.31 -18.11
CA PRO A 85 -11.97 9.85 -19.28
C PRO A 85 -11.27 11.11 -19.77
N GLU A 86 -11.04 11.19 -21.08
CA GLU A 86 -10.39 12.33 -21.73
C GLU A 86 -11.17 13.65 -21.61
N ASN A 87 -12.43 13.58 -21.26
CA ASN A 87 -13.25 14.75 -20.98
C ASN A 87 -12.82 15.38 -19.65
N ASN A 88 -11.80 16.22 -19.72
CA ASN A 88 -11.33 17.11 -18.65
C ASN A 88 -12.38 18.18 -18.26
N LYS A 89 -13.66 17.86 -18.30
CA LYS A 89 -14.62 18.60 -17.50
C LYS A 89 -14.36 18.18 -16.07
N ILE A 90 -13.44 18.90 -15.43
CA ILE A 90 -13.43 18.97 -13.97
C ILE A 90 -14.86 19.29 -13.59
N ILE A 91 -15.59 18.30 -13.08
CA ILE A 91 -16.90 18.54 -12.51
C ILE A 91 -16.63 19.27 -11.21
N THR A 92 -16.45 20.56 -11.33
CA THR A 92 -16.47 21.43 -10.17
C THR A 92 -17.91 21.46 -9.71
N SER A 93 -18.23 20.65 -8.71
CA SER A 93 -19.42 20.92 -7.93
C SER A 93 -19.18 22.29 -7.30
N ASN A 94 -19.78 23.34 -7.84
CA ASN A 94 -19.75 24.71 -7.38
C ASN A 94 -18.45 25.53 -7.61
N ASP A 95 -17.71 25.34 -8.69
CA ASP A 95 -16.54 26.14 -9.04
C ASP A 95 -15.50 26.32 -7.90
N LYS A 96 -15.45 25.36 -6.97
CA LYS A 96 -14.51 25.40 -5.88
C LYS A 96 -13.21 24.73 -6.29
N GLU A 97 -12.15 25.52 -6.44
CA GLU A 97 -10.80 25.03 -6.51
C GLU A 97 -10.38 24.54 -5.12
N TYR A 98 -9.87 23.30 -5.06
CA TYR A 98 -9.29 22.76 -3.84
C TYR A 98 -7.78 23.01 -3.84
N SER A 99 -7.27 23.54 -2.75
CA SER A 99 -5.82 23.60 -2.54
C SER A 99 -5.25 22.21 -2.31
N LEU A 100 -3.94 22.03 -2.53
CA LEU A 100 -3.26 20.76 -2.24
C LEU A 100 -3.42 20.36 -0.78
N GLU A 101 -3.39 21.32 0.14
CA GLU A 101 -3.58 21.10 1.57
C GLU A 101 -4.99 20.58 1.89
N GLU A 102 -6.01 21.09 1.22
CA GLU A 102 -7.39 20.59 1.35
C GLU A 102 -7.52 19.15 0.82
N ILE A 103 -6.79 18.85 -0.28
CA ILE A 103 -6.73 17.50 -0.83
C ILE A 103 -6.01 16.55 0.13
N TYR A 104 -4.83 16.91 0.64
CA TYR A 104 -4.06 16.07 1.56
C TYR A 104 -4.83 15.70 2.83
N LYS A 105 -5.66 16.62 3.36
CA LYS A 105 -6.53 16.33 4.51
C LYS A 105 -7.55 15.22 4.27
N LYS A 106 -7.80 14.85 3.02
CA LYS A 106 -8.70 13.75 2.64
C LYS A 106 -8.00 12.38 2.60
N PHE A 107 -6.67 12.36 2.67
CA PHE A 107 -5.91 11.13 2.57
C PHE A 107 -5.51 10.60 3.94
N THR A 108 -5.54 9.29 4.05
CA THR A 108 -5.03 8.55 5.21
C THR A 108 -4.10 7.46 4.75
N VAL A 109 -3.06 7.21 5.51
CA VAL A 109 -2.25 6.01 5.38
C VAL A 109 -2.93 4.87 6.13
N SER A 110 -2.97 3.69 5.54
CA SER A 110 -3.53 2.49 6.18
C SER A 110 -2.90 2.26 7.56
N SER A 111 -3.74 1.91 8.52
CA SER A 111 -3.27 1.56 9.87
C SER A 111 -2.40 0.30 9.81
N MET A 112 -1.23 0.39 10.42
CA MET A 112 -0.29 -0.72 10.57
C MET A 112 0.13 -0.80 12.03
N SER A 113 0.05 -2.01 12.61
CA SER A 113 0.36 -2.20 14.01
C SER A 113 1.85 -2.01 14.30
N LEU A 114 2.16 -1.35 15.40
CA LEU A 114 3.48 -1.43 16.02
C LEU A 114 3.73 -2.90 16.41
N GLY A 115 4.85 -3.45 15.96
CA GLY A 115 5.13 -4.88 16.04
C GLY A 115 5.07 -5.60 14.69
N ALA A 116 4.20 -5.15 13.75
CA ALA A 116 4.28 -5.53 12.35
C ALA A 116 5.33 -4.70 11.58
N LEU A 117 5.61 -3.50 12.08
CA LEU A 117 6.66 -2.60 11.60
C LEU A 117 7.65 -2.31 12.73
N SER A 118 8.85 -1.86 12.37
CA SER A 118 9.75 -1.24 13.33
C SER A 118 9.17 0.09 13.84
N GLU A 119 9.58 0.51 15.01
CA GLU A 119 9.15 1.78 15.60
C GLU A 119 9.49 2.96 14.69
N GLU A 120 10.68 2.97 14.10
CA GLU A 120 11.14 4.03 13.21
C GLU A 120 10.26 4.12 11.95
N ALA A 121 9.90 3.00 11.36
CA ALA A 121 9.03 2.97 10.19
C ALA A 121 7.63 3.48 10.52
N HIS A 122 7.08 3.07 11.66
CA HIS A 122 5.78 3.52 12.13
C HIS A 122 5.77 5.02 12.43
N GLN A 123 6.81 5.54 13.11
CA GLN A 123 6.96 6.97 13.37
C GLN A 123 7.16 7.77 12.09
N ALA A 124 7.94 7.26 11.13
CA ALA A 124 8.18 7.94 9.85
C ALA A 124 6.87 8.17 9.07
N LEU A 125 5.96 7.19 9.08
CA LEU A 125 4.63 7.33 8.46
C LEU A 125 3.80 8.40 9.16
N ALA A 126 3.76 8.41 10.49
CA ALA A 126 3.02 9.41 11.26
C ALA A 126 3.57 10.82 11.00
N ILE A 127 4.89 11.00 11.04
CA ILE A 127 5.57 12.27 10.78
C ILE A 127 5.25 12.76 9.36
N ALA A 128 5.38 11.89 8.36
CA ALA A 128 5.12 12.27 6.96
C ALA A 128 3.67 12.76 6.78
N MET A 129 2.71 12.02 7.32
CA MET A 129 1.30 12.38 7.19
C MET A 129 0.95 13.65 7.98
N ASN A 130 1.49 13.81 9.19
CA ASN A 130 1.29 15.02 9.98
C ASN A 130 1.85 16.27 9.30
N ARG A 131 3.03 16.19 8.69
CA ARG A 131 3.63 17.30 7.92
C ARG A 131 2.83 17.66 6.68
N LEU A 132 2.17 16.69 6.05
CA LEU A 132 1.27 16.93 4.92
C LEU A 132 -0.12 17.41 5.35
N GLY A 133 -0.43 17.45 6.64
CA GLY A 133 -1.77 17.73 7.14
C GLY A 133 -2.78 16.59 6.94
N ALA A 134 -2.29 15.41 6.56
CA ALA A 134 -3.06 14.18 6.40
C ALA A 134 -3.08 13.36 7.70
N LYS A 135 -3.55 12.12 7.66
CA LYS A 135 -3.71 11.27 8.84
C LYS A 135 -3.03 9.91 8.65
N SER A 136 -2.54 9.35 9.75
CA SER A 136 -2.07 7.97 9.86
C SER A 136 -2.79 7.24 10.99
N GLY A 137 -2.91 5.92 10.85
CA GLY A 137 -3.52 5.07 11.88
C GLY A 137 -2.48 4.31 12.70
N SER A 138 -2.74 4.19 14.00
CA SER A 138 -1.87 3.47 14.92
C SER A 138 -1.86 1.95 14.71
N GLY A 139 -2.91 1.40 14.09
CA GLY A 139 -3.16 -0.03 14.12
C GLY A 139 -3.56 -0.51 15.52
N GLU A 140 -3.60 -1.82 15.70
CA GLU A 140 -4.04 -2.43 16.97
C GLU A 140 -2.93 -2.54 18.02
N GLY A 141 -1.69 -2.25 17.67
CA GLY A 141 -0.51 -2.39 18.55
C GLY A 141 -0.38 -1.28 19.60
N GLY A 142 -1.25 -0.27 19.58
CA GLY A 142 -1.12 0.91 20.43
C GLY A 142 -0.03 1.86 19.97
N GLU A 143 0.31 2.80 20.81
CA GLU A 143 1.41 3.75 20.61
C GLU A 143 2.08 4.09 21.94
N ASP A 144 3.36 4.40 21.88
CA ASP A 144 4.10 4.92 23.04
C ASP A 144 3.50 6.29 23.46
N PRO A 145 3.18 6.47 24.75
CA PRO A 145 2.70 7.74 25.28
C PRO A 145 3.59 8.94 24.98
N GLU A 146 4.91 8.74 24.86
CA GLU A 146 5.87 9.81 24.53
C GLU A 146 5.62 10.42 23.13
N ARG A 147 4.85 9.75 22.29
CA ARG A 147 4.49 10.23 20.94
C ARG A 147 3.30 11.20 20.96
N TYR A 148 2.46 11.15 22.00
CA TYR A 148 1.24 11.95 22.07
C TYR A 148 1.55 13.45 22.10
N GLY A 149 0.78 14.21 21.32
CA GLY A 149 1.00 15.65 21.18
C GLY A 149 2.24 16.05 20.37
N THR A 150 2.96 15.11 19.78
CA THR A 150 4.11 15.35 18.91
C THR A 150 3.77 15.04 17.44
N GLU A 151 4.67 15.39 16.52
CA GLU A 151 4.50 15.01 15.10
C GLU A 151 4.57 13.49 14.86
N LYS A 152 4.96 12.70 15.85
CA LYS A 152 4.98 11.23 15.79
C LYS A 152 3.64 10.58 16.14
N ASN A 153 2.67 11.35 16.61
CA ASN A 153 1.36 10.85 16.99
C ASN A 153 0.54 10.45 15.75
N SER A 154 0.02 9.21 15.73
CA SER A 154 -0.98 8.81 14.75
C SER A 154 -2.34 9.39 15.13
N LYS A 155 -2.96 10.16 14.26
CA LYS A 155 -4.24 10.85 14.55
C LYS A 155 -5.42 9.92 14.65
N ILE A 156 -5.37 8.80 13.93
CA ILE A 156 -6.38 7.75 13.95
C ILE A 156 -5.94 6.67 14.93
N LYS A 157 -6.77 6.37 15.93
CA LYS A 157 -6.50 5.36 16.94
C LYS A 157 -7.42 4.16 16.73
N GLN A 158 -6.83 3.04 16.31
CA GLN A 158 -7.60 1.83 16.12
C GLN A 158 -7.89 1.16 17.47
N ILE A 159 -9.14 0.75 17.68
CA ILE A 159 -9.61 0.00 18.83
C ILE A 159 -10.31 -1.24 18.32
N ALA A 160 -9.73 -2.42 18.53
CA ALA A 160 -10.36 -3.66 18.12
C ALA A 160 -10.89 -4.45 19.32
N SER A 161 -10.00 -5.08 20.08
CA SER A 161 -10.39 -5.91 21.24
C SER A 161 -10.12 -5.25 22.59
N GLY A 162 -9.56 -4.04 22.61
CA GLY A 162 -9.16 -3.33 23.83
C GLY A 162 -7.98 -3.97 24.57
N ARG A 163 -7.27 -4.91 23.93
CA ARG A 163 -6.20 -5.69 24.57
C ARG A 163 -4.79 -5.17 24.30
N PHE A 164 -4.61 -4.39 23.24
CA PHE A 164 -3.28 -4.06 22.72
C PHE A 164 -2.99 -2.57 22.93
N GLY A 165 -2.61 -2.21 24.16
CA GLY A 165 -2.13 -0.85 24.43
C GLY A 165 -3.18 0.24 24.37
N VAL A 166 -4.45 -0.09 24.44
CA VAL A 166 -5.55 0.89 24.54
C VAL A 166 -5.66 1.37 25.99
N THR A 167 -5.16 2.57 26.22
CA THR A 167 -5.20 3.26 27.51
C THR A 167 -6.08 4.50 27.41
N PRO A 168 -6.53 5.11 28.53
CA PRO A 168 -7.24 6.38 28.48
C PRO A 168 -6.46 7.48 27.75
N ASP A 169 -5.14 7.56 27.95
CA ASP A 169 -4.27 8.55 27.30
C ASP A 169 -4.18 8.29 25.78
N TYR A 170 -4.11 7.01 25.39
CA TYR A 170 -4.18 6.63 23.98
C TYR A 170 -5.45 7.14 23.32
N LEU A 171 -6.62 6.92 23.97
CA LEU A 171 -7.91 7.37 23.45
C LEU A 171 -8.01 8.90 23.42
N ALA A 172 -7.53 9.56 24.46
CA ALA A 172 -7.54 11.03 24.56
C ALA A 172 -6.64 11.70 23.49
N SER A 173 -5.63 10.98 22.97
CA SER A 173 -4.75 11.48 21.92
C SER A 173 -5.27 11.28 20.49
N ALA A 174 -6.46 10.69 20.33
CA ALA A 174 -7.09 10.45 19.04
C ALA A 174 -7.77 11.70 18.48
N GLU A 175 -7.66 11.91 17.17
CA GLU A 175 -8.54 12.81 16.41
C GLU A 175 -9.71 12.02 15.77
N GLU A 176 -9.48 10.72 15.50
CA GLU A 176 -10.45 9.75 14.97
C GLU A 176 -10.25 8.38 15.58
#